data_407298fc5808db38d0bf73e20bd0b3f1
#
_entry.id   407298fc5808db38d0bf73e20bd0b3f1
#
_cell.length_a   1.000
_cell.length_b   1.000
_cell.length_c   1.000
_cell.angle_alpha   90.00
_cell.angle_beta   90.00
_cell.angle_gamma   90.00
#
_symmetry.space_group_name_H-M   'P 1'
#
loop_
_entity.id
_entity.type
_entity.pdbx_description
1 polymer ?
#
loop_
_entity_poly.entity_id
_entity_poly.type
_entity_poly.pdbx_seq_one_letter_code
_entity_poly.pdbx_strand_id
1 'polypeptide(L)'
;MKISSSIAAIVTGGASGLGEASARALAAAGARVALFDLNEERGAQVAAEIGGIACKVDVSDEASVDAGFAKARAAHGQERVLVNCAGIGTIGKTVRRDRDSGEISHLPVDLFVRTLKVNLVGTFQCIAKAAAGMMTLDTLEDGERGAIVNTASVAAVDGQIGQVAYSASKGGVVGMTLPIARDLMSEGIRVNTILPGIFKTPLLAGLPEKAQESLAQSIPFPKRLGHPEEYAQLVMTMIENGYFNGEHVRLDGAIRMPPR
;
A
#
# COMPACT_ATOMS: atom_id res chain seq x y z
N MET A 1 -7.60 17.63 3.75
CA MET A 1 -9.05 17.64 3.38
C MET A 1 -9.86 16.90 4.41
N LYS A 2 -11.14 17.24 4.59
CA LYS A 2 -12.07 16.45 5.40
C LYS A 2 -12.73 15.38 4.53
N ILE A 3 -12.79 14.15 5.02
CA ILE A 3 -13.49 13.06 4.35
C ILE A 3 -15.00 13.24 4.51
N SER A 4 -15.73 13.07 3.41
CA SER A 4 -17.20 13.20 3.35
C SER A 4 -17.75 12.44 2.15
N SER A 5 -19.06 12.43 1.97
CA SER A 5 -19.72 11.79 0.81
C SER A 5 -19.40 12.44 -0.54
N SER A 6 -18.78 13.63 -0.56
CA SER A 6 -18.29 14.25 -1.79
C SER A 6 -16.91 13.71 -2.23
N ILE A 7 -16.20 12.99 -1.35
CA ILE A 7 -14.86 12.45 -1.63
C ILE A 7 -14.97 11.04 -2.21
N ALA A 8 -14.43 10.86 -3.41
CA ALA A 8 -14.19 9.54 -3.96
C ALA A 8 -12.76 9.09 -3.62
N ALA A 9 -12.61 7.82 -3.27
CA ALA A 9 -11.34 7.21 -2.88
C ALA A 9 -11.12 5.89 -3.61
N ILE A 10 -9.87 5.62 -3.98
CA ILE A 10 -9.44 4.34 -4.53
C ILE A 10 -8.43 3.70 -3.56
N VAL A 11 -8.62 2.41 -3.29
CA VAL A 11 -7.70 1.62 -2.45
C VAL A 11 -7.25 0.40 -3.22
N THR A 12 -5.94 0.32 -3.56
CA THR A 12 -5.37 -0.88 -4.18
C THR A 12 -5.03 -1.93 -3.12
N GLY A 13 -5.18 -3.22 -3.44
CA GLY A 13 -5.10 -4.29 -2.43
C GLY A 13 -6.24 -4.19 -1.40
N GLY A 14 -7.39 -3.65 -1.81
CA GLY A 14 -8.50 -3.30 -0.93
C GLY A 14 -9.35 -4.48 -0.44
N ALA A 15 -9.12 -5.69 -0.95
CA ALA A 15 -9.88 -6.86 -0.57
C ALA A 15 -9.39 -7.52 0.74
N SER A 16 -8.25 -7.10 1.29
CA SER A 16 -7.71 -7.74 2.50
C SER A 16 -6.74 -6.85 3.30
N GLY A 17 -6.48 -7.22 4.55
CA GLY A 17 -5.41 -6.68 5.37
C GLY A 17 -5.42 -5.17 5.53
N LEU A 18 -4.28 -4.52 5.26
CA LEU A 18 -4.11 -3.07 5.43
C LEU A 18 -4.99 -2.26 4.47
N GLY A 19 -5.15 -2.75 3.24
CA GLY A 19 -6.02 -2.13 2.24
C GLY A 19 -7.49 -2.20 2.63
N GLU A 20 -7.96 -3.36 3.06
CA GLU A 20 -9.35 -3.53 3.54
C GLU A 20 -9.63 -2.61 4.75
N ALA A 21 -8.74 -2.58 5.74
CA ALA A 21 -8.90 -1.70 6.90
C ALA A 21 -8.95 -0.22 6.51
N SER A 22 -8.09 0.21 5.57
CA SER A 22 -8.10 1.58 5.04
C SER A 22 -9.39 1.90 4.30
N ALA A 23 -9.88 0.98 3.47
CA ALA A 23 -11.14 1.14 2.75
C ALA A 23 -12.33 1.28 3.70
N ARG A 24 -12.37 0.45 4.75
CA ARG A 24 -13.41 0.52 5.80
C ARG A 24 -13.37 1.84 6.56
N ALA A 25 -12.19 2.32 6.92
CA ALA A 25 -12.03 3.60 7.61
C ALA A 25 -12.49 4.78 6.74
N LEU A 26 -12.12 4.80 5.46
CA LEU A 26 -12.56 5.81 4.49
C LEU A 26 -14.08 5.80 4.30
N ALA A 27 -14.68 4.62 4.14
CA ALA A 27 -16.12 4.48 3.98
C ALA A 27 -16.88 4.90 5.26
N ALA A 28 -16.39 4.51 6.44
CA ALA A 28 -16.97 4.92 7.72
C ALA A 28 -16.92 6.44 7.92
N ALA A 29 -15.90 7.13 7.38
CA ALA A 29 -15.82 8.59 7.35
C ALA A 29 -16.69 9.23 6.26
N GLY A 30 -17.38 8.42 5.45
CA GLY A 30 -18.33 8.85 4.43
C GLY A 30 -17.82 8.87 3.00
N ALA A 31 -16.57 8.50 2.71
CA ALA A 31 -16.04 8.47 1.36
C ALA A 31 -16.74 7.40 0.49
N ARG A 32 -16.85 7.67 -0.81
CA ARG A 32 -17.25 6.70 -1.83
C ARG A 32 -16.00 5.91 -2.26
N VAL A 33 -15.92 4.64 -1.87
CA VAL A 33 -14.70 3.84 -2.00
C VAL A 33 -14.79 2.85 -3.15
N ALA A 34 -13.77 2.83 -4.01
CA ALA A 34 -13.54 1.79 -5.00
C ALA A 34 -12.33 0.94 -4.58
N LEU A 35 -12.53 -0.38 -4.53
CA LEU A 35 -11.49 -1.36 -4.20
C LEU A 35 -10.88 -1.90 -5.48
N PHE A 36 -9.55 -1.81 -5.62
CA PHE A 36 -8.78 -2.44 -6.68
C PHE A 36 -8.08 -3.67 -6.12
N ASP A 37 -8.44 -4.86 -6.58
CA ASP A 37 -7.84 -6.11 -6.13
C ASP A 37 -7.91 -7.18 -7.22
N LEU A 38 -7.02 -8.16 -7.17
CA LEU A 38 -7.09 -9.36 -8.01
C LEU A 38 -8.18 -10.33 -7.54
N ASN A 39 -8.45 -10.35 -6.23
CA ASN A 39 -9.46 -11.20 -5.63
C ASN A 39 -10.85 -10.58 -5.77
N GLU A 40 -11.49 -10.88 -6.90
CA GLU A 40 -12.79 -10.31 -7.26
C GLU A 40 -13.91 -10.70 -6.28
N GLU A 41 -13.92 -11.95 -5.81
CA GLU A 41 -14.94 -12.45 -4.88
C GLU A 41 -14.84 -11.72 -3.53
N ARG A 42 -13.65 -11.70 -2.93
CA ARG A 42 -13.44 -11.03 -1.65
C ARG A 42 -13.63 -9.51 -1.78
N GLY A 43 -13.17 -8.93 -2.90
CA GLY A 43 -13.39 -7.51 -3.20
C GLY A 43 -14.88 -7.16 -3.25
N ALA A 44 -15.71 -7.99 -3.90
CA ALA A 44 -17.16 -7.79 -3.96
C ALA A 44 -17.81 -7.89 -2.57
N GLN A 45 -17.38 -8.83 -1.72
CA GLN A 45 -17.89 -8.96 -0.34
C GLN A 45 -17.58 -7.69 0.47
N VAL A 46 -16.31 -7.24 0.49
CA VAL A 46 -15.91 -6.03 1.21
C VAL A 46 -16.64 -4.81 0.67
N ALA A 47 -16.75 -4.66 -0.64
CA ALA A 47 -17.45 -3.56 -1.28
C ALA A 47 -18.93 -3.49 -0.86
N ALA A 48 -19.62 -4.63 -0.81
CA ALA A 48 -21.00 -4.70 -0.35
C ALA A 48 -21.15 -4.27 1.12
N GLU A 49 -20.22 -4.66 1.99
CA GLU A 49 -20.24 -4.34 3.42
C GLU A 49 -20.02 -2.84 3.68
N ILE A 50 -19.23 -2.15 2.83
CA ILE A 50 -18.92 -0.73 3.00
C ILE A 50 -19.72 0.21 2.09
N GLY A 51 -20.65 -0.32 1.28
CA GLY A 51 -21.41 0.47 0.31
C GLY A 51 -20.53 1.05 -0.82
N GLY A 52 -19.42 0.38 -1.14
CA GLY A 52 -18.49 0.73 -2.19
C GLY A 52 -18.62 -0.12 -3.45
N ILE A 53 -17.61 -0.07 -4.31
CA ILE A 53 -17.51 -0.95 -5.48
C ILE A 53 -16.19 -1.70 -5.52
N ALA A 54 -16.17 -2.87 -6.15
CA ALA A 54 -14.96 -3.63 -6.44
C ALA A 54 -14.63 -3.59 -7.93
N CYS A 55 -13.35 -3.41 -8.23
CA CYS A 55 -12.78 -3.48 -9.56
C CYS A 55 -11.68 -4.54 -9.56
N LYS A 56 -11.76 -5.53 -10.45
CA LYS A 56 -10.67 -6.48 -10.65
C LYS A 56 -9.53 -5.76 -11.34
N VAL A 57 -8.42 -5.57 -10.64
CA VAL A 57 -7.26 -4.83 -11.14
C VAL A 57 -5.97 -5.54 -10.80
N ASP A 58 -5.17 -5.84 -11.82
CA ASP A 58 -3.76 -6.16 -11.68
C ASP A 58 -2.96 -4.85 -11.78
N VAL A 59 -2.40 -4.42 -10.64
CA VAL A 59 -1.61 -3.18 -10.61
C VAL A 59 -0.32 -3.26 -11.43
N SER A 60 0.08 -4.43 -11.87
CA SER A 60 1.23 -4.61 -12.76
C SER A 60 0.91 -4.53 -14.25
N ASP A 61 -0.37 -4.44 -14.61
CA ASP A 61 -0.87 -4.34 -15.99
C ASP A 61 -1.52 -2.97 -16.20
N GLU A 62 -0.96 -2.19 -17.12
CA GLU A 62 -1.42 -0.82 -17.38
C GLU A 62 -2.87 -0.77 -17.88
N ALA A 63 -3.26 -1.66 -18.78
CA ALA A 63 -4.62 -1.72 -19.31
C ALA A 63 -5.64 -2.10 -18.23
N SER A 64 -5.26 -3.02 -17.32
CA SER A 64 -6.07 -3.39 -16.16
C SER A 64 -6.28 -2.21 -15.23
N VAL A 65 -5.23 -1.42 -14.96
CA VAL A 65 -5.30 -0.22 -14.13
C VAL A 65 -6.20 0.83 -14.79
N ASP A 66 -6.06 1.09 -16.08
CA ASP A 66 -6.91 2.03 -16.83
C ASP A 66 -8.39 1.65 -16.76
N ALA A 67 -8.71 0.39 -16.99
CA ALA A 67 -10.07 -0.11 -16.87
C ALA A 67 -10.64 0.04 -15.44
N GLY A 68 -9.80 -0.20 -14.42
CA GLY A 68 -10.17 -0.01 -13.02
C GLY A 68 -10.51 1.45 -12.71
N PHE A 69 -9.65 2.39 -13.10
CA PHE A 69 -9.90 3.83 -12.92
C PHE A 69 -11.16 4.28 -13.67
N ALA A 70 -11.35 3.86 -14.91
CA ALA A 70 -12.55 4.17 -15.68
C ALA A 70 -13.82 3.70 -14.98
N LYS A 71 -13.84 2.45 -14.49
CA LYS A 71 -14.97 1.89 -13.73
C LYS A 71 -15.22 2.63 -12.42
N ALA A 72 -14.18 2.93 -11.66
CA ALA A 72 -14.27 3.65 -10.40
C ALA A 72 -14.84 5.07 -10.60
N ARG A 73 -14.32 5.81 -11.58
CA ARG A 73 -14.77 7.16 -11.93
C ARG A 73 -16.20 7.21 -12.46
N ALA A 74 -16.62 6.21 -13.24
CA ALA A 74 -18.00 6.11 -13.71
C ALA A 74 -18.99 5.93 -12.53
N ALA A 75 -18.61 5.23 -11.48
CA ALA A 75 -19.47 4.97 -10.32
C ALA A 75 -19.43 6.10 -9.28
N HIS A 76 -18.27 6.65 -8.99
CA HIS A 76 -18.04 7.54 -7.84
C HIS A 76 -17.58 8.96 -8.21
N GLY A 77 -17.33 9.21 -9.49
CA GLY A 77 -16.68 10.44 -9.94
C GLY A 77 -15.16 10.38 -9.73
N GLN A 78 -14.50 11.49 -10.06
CA GLN A 78 -13.05 11.61 -9.97
C GLN A 78 -12.58 11.49 -8.51
N GLU A 79 -11.64 10.60 -8.26
CA GLU A 79 -11.05 10.39 -6.95
C GLU A 79 -10.21 11.59 -6.49
N ARG A 80 -10.23 11.85 -5.17
CA ARG A 80 -9.35 12.78 -4.46
C ARG A 80 -8.38 12.05 -3.51
N VAL A 81 -8.63 10.76 -3.28
CA VAL A 81 -7.80 9.94 -2.40
C VAL A 81 -7.37 8.67 -3.12
N LEU A 82 -6.08 8.37 -3.07
CA LEU A 82 -5.52 7.09 -3.47
C LEU A 82 -4.73 6.48 -2.31
N VAL A 83 -5.06 5.24 -1.95
CA VAL A 83 -4.27 4.46 -0.98
C VAL A 83 -3.70 3.23 -1.67
N ASN A 84 -2.39 3.17 -1.82
CA ASN A 84 -1.69 2.06 -2.45
C ASN A 84 -1.27 1.01 -1.43
N CYS A 85 -2.03 -0.08 -1.32
CA CYS A 85 -1.72 -1.23 -0.46
C CYS A 85 -1.43 -2.52 -1.25
N ALA A 86 -1.66 -2.55 -2.56
CA ALA A 86 -1.36 -3.72 -3.37
C ALA A 86 0.13 -4.06 -3.34
N GLY A 87 0.46 -5.32 -3.14
CA GLY A 87 1.83 -5.76 -3.12
C GLY A 87 1.98 -7.25 -2.83
N ILE A 88 3.14 -7.79 -3.17
CA ILE A 88 3.52 -9.19 -2.93
C ILE A 88 4.78 -9.27 -2.09
N GLY A 89 4.84 -10.27 -1.22
CA GLY A 89 6.07 -10.68 -0.54
C GLY A 89 6.85 -11.66 -1.40
N THR A 90 8.16 -11.46 -1.50
CA THR A 90 9.05 -12.38 -2.21
C THR A 90 10.22 -12.73 -1.30
N ILE A 91 10.46 -14.01 -1.13
CA ILE A 91 11.56 -14.53 -0.33
C ILE A 91 12.50 -15.34 -1.22
N GLY A 92 13.78 -14.98 -1.20
CA GLY A 92 14.82 -15.69 -1.92
C GLY A 92 16.18 -15.03 -1.70
N LYS A 93 17.19 -15.83 -1.34
CA LYS A 93 18.56 -15.33 -1.19
C LYS A 93 19.14 -14.95 -2.55
N THR A 94 19.93 -13.92 -2.61
CA THR A 94 20.68 -13.51 -3.81
C THR A 94 21.43 -14.69 -4.41
N VAL A 95 22.14 -15.43 -3.57
CA VAL A 95 22.79 -16.71 -3.89
C VAL A 95 22.62 -17.64 -2.69
N ARG A 96 22.41 -18.92 -2.95
CA ARG A 96 22.38 -19.95 -1.90
C ARG A 96 23.22 -21.18 -2.34
N ARG A 97 23.80 -21.85 -1.36
CA ARG A 97 24.36 -23.19 -1.52
C ARG A 97 23.39 -24.17 -0.87
N ASP A 98 22.98 -25.19 -1.60
CA ASP A 98 22.23 -26.30 -1.05
C ASP A 98 23.14 -27.08 -0.08
N ARG A 99 22.61 -27.49 1.08
CA ARG A 99 23.42 -28.11 2.13
C ARG A 99 23.75 -29.57 1.83
N ASP A 100 22.86 -30.25 1.11
CA ASP A 100 22.99 -31.70 0.88
C ASP A 100 23.74 -31.97 -0.43
N SER A 101 23.38 -31.28 -1.51
CA SER A 101 24.00 -31.45 -2.84
C SER A 101 25.24 -30.57 -3.05
N GLY A 102 25.42 -29.49 -2.28
CA GLY A 102 26.46 -28.49 -2.51
C GLY A 102 26.20 -27.57 -3.70
N GLU A 103 25.09 -27.74 -4.40
CA GLU A 103 24.71 -26.94 -5.57
C GLU A 103 24.56 -25.47 -5.21
N ILE A 104 25.07 -24.61 -6.10
CA ILE A 104 24.94 -23.14 -5.96
C ILE A 104 23.85 -22.66 -6.93
N SER A 105 22.86 -21.97 -6.40
CA SER A 105 21.78 -21.33 -7.17
C SER A 105 21.62 -19.88 -6.78
N HIS A 106 21.10 -19.06 -7.70
CA HIS A 106 20.81 -17.66 -7.47
C HIS A 106 19.29 -17.38 -7.51
N LEU A 107 18.87 -16.24 -6.99
CA LEU A 107 17.49 -15.76 -7.14
C LEU A 107 17.17 -15.60 -8.64
N PRO A 108 16.09 -16.20 -9.16
CA PRO A 108 15.67 -15.98 -10.53
C PRO A 108 15.39 -14.48 -10.78
N VAL A 109 15.93 -13.93 -11.87
CA VAL A 109 15.75 -12.52 -12.22
C VAL A 109 14.29 -12.19 -12.46
N ASP A 110 13.52 -13.10 -13.04
CA ASP A 110 12.09 -12.92 -13.27
C ASP A 110 11.30 -12.73 -11.98
N LEU A 111 11.69 -13.43 -10.91
CA LEU A 111 11.07 -13.25 -9.59
C LEU A 111 11.38 -11.88 -9.00
N PHE A 112 12.62 -11.40 -9.17
CA PHE A 112 13.03 -10.05 -8.79
C PHE A 112 12.22 -9.00 -9.56
N VAL A 113 12.19 -9.11 -10.89
CA VAL A 113 11.47 -8.17 -11.78
C VAL A 113 9.97 -8.17 -11.47
N ARG A 114 9.36 -9.36 -11.30
CA ARG A 114 7.94 -9.46 -10.93
C ARG A 114 7.63 -8.70 -9.64
N THR A 115 8.49 -8.81 -8.63
CA THR A 115 8.31 -8.11 -7.35
C THR A 115 8.37 -6.60 -7.52
N LEU A 116 9.34 -6.10 -8.28
CA LEU A 116 9.43 -4.68 -8.63
C LEU A 116 8.22 -4.22 -9.44
N LYS A 117 7.80 -5.02 -10.42
CA LYS A 117 6.67 -4.69 -11.30
C LYS A 117 5.39 -4.50 -10.52
N VAL A 118 5.08 -5.38 -9.55
CA VAL A 118 3.87 -5.24 -8.72
C VAL A 118 4.03 -4.11 -7.70
N ASN A 119 5.08 -4.17 -6.86
CA ASN A 119 5.18 -3.33 -5.67
C ASN A 119 5.59 -1.89 -5.98
N LEU A 120 6.45 -1.69 -6.98
CA LEU A 120 7.02 -0.38 -7.30
C LEU A 120 6.37 0.23 -8.53
N VAL A 121 6.44 -0.45 -9.68
CA VAL A 121 5.87 0.07 -10.94
C VAL A 121 4.35 0.18 -10.83
N GLY A 122 3.68 -0.82 -10.24
CA GLY A 122 2.24 -0.80 -10.00
C GLY A 122 1.80 0.35 -9.09
N THR A 123 2.55 0.62 -8.02
CA THR A 123 2.31 1.79 -7.17
C THR A 123 2.48 3.09 -7.96
N PHE A 124 3.57 3.22 -8.73
CA PHE A 124 3.85 4.42 -9.53
C PHE A 124 2.77 4.70 -10.57
N GLN A 125 2.34 3.69 -11.33
CA GLN A 125 1.31 3.92 -12.35
C GLN A 125 -0.05 4.28 -11.75
N CYS A 126 -0.43 3.71 -10.60
CA CYS A 126 -1.63 4.15 -9.90
C CYS A 126 -1.52 5.61 -9.43
N ILE A 127 -0.35 6.03 -8.91
CA ILE A 127 -0.08 7.43 -8.55
C ILE A 127 -0.23 8.34 -9.77
N ALA A 128 0.42 8.03 -10.87
CA ALA A 128 0.42 8.87 -12.08
C ALA A 128 -0.99 9.05 -12.64
N LYS A 129 -1.77 7.96 -12.72
CA LYS A 129 -3.16 8.01 -13.23
C LYS A 129 -4.13 8.72 -12.29
N ALA A 130 -3.99 8.53 -10.98
CA ALA A 130 -4.78 9.26 -9.99
C ALA A 130 -4.43 10.75 -10.00
N ALA A 131 -3.15 11.10 -9.96
CA ALA A 131 -2.70 12.48 -9.99
C ALA A 131 -3.18 13.22 -11.24
N ALA A 132 -3.05 12.61 -12.43
CA ALA A 132 -3.56 13.18 -13.66
C ALA A 132 -5.07 13.50 -13.60
N GLY A 133 -5.84 12.60 -12.99
CA GLY A 133 -7.25 12.85 -12.77
C GLY A 133 -7.52 13.91 -11.70
N MET A 134 -6.79 13.92 -10.59
CA MET A 134 -6.93 14.93 -9.53
C MET A 134 -6.66 16.35 -10.04
N MET A 135 -5.73 16.53 -11.00
CA MET A 135 -5.43 17.81 -11.63
C MET A 135 -6.63 18.43 -12.37
N THR A 136 -7.63 17.63 -12.74
CA THR A 136 -8.85 18.13 -13.42
C THR A 136 -9.92 18.65 -12.43
N LEU A 137 -9.70 18.47 -11.14
CA LEU A 137 -10.66 18.86 -10.11
C LEU A 137 -10.43 20.31 -9.64
N ASP A 138 -11.52 20.95 -9.24
CA ASP A 138 -11.43 22.21 -8.51
C ASP A 138 -10.69 22.02 -7.18
N THR A 139 -10.00 23.04 -6.73
CA THR A 139 -9.32 23.03 -5.44
C THR A 139 -10.30 23.06 -4.28
N LEU A 140 -9.96 22.37 -3.21
CA LEU A 140 -10.57 22.49 -1.89
C LEU A 140 -9.90 23.62 -1.10
N GLU A 141 -10.16 23.65 0.23
CA GLU A 141 -9.49 24.55 1.16
C GLU A 141 -7.96 24.43 1.02
N ASP A 142 -7.22 25.50 1.21
CA ASP A 142 -5.77 25.62 1.05
C ASP A 142 -5.22 25.23 -0.36
N GLY A 143 -6.08 25.16 -1.36
CA GLY A 143 -5.68 24.81 -2.72
C GLY A 143 -5.48 23.31 -2.95
N GLU A 144 -5.93 22.47 -2.02
CA GLU A 144 -5.75 21.01 -2.10
C GLU A 144 -6.67 20.37 -3.16
N ARG A 145 -6.14 19.50 -4.01
CA ARG A 145 -6.91 18.66 -4.96
C ARG A 145 -6.96 17.20 -4.56
N GLY A 146 -5.94 16.70 -3.88
CA GLY A 146 -5.93 15.29 -3.53
C GLY A 146 -4.80 14.87 -2.57
N ALA A 147 -4.94 13.67 -2.03
CA ALA A 147 -3.95 13.05 -1.17
C ALA A 147 -3.70 11.59 -1.57
N ILE A 148 -2.43 11.21 -1.63
CA ILE A 148 -1.95 9.87 -1.97
C ILE A 148 -1.17 9.31 -0.80
N VAL A 149 -1.52 8.10 -0.36
CA VAL A 149 -0.81 7.38 0.69
C VAL A 149 -0.32 6.04 0.14
N ASN A 150 0.99 5.82 0.22
CA ASN A 150 1.63 4.60 -0.26
C ASN A 150 2.03 3.67 0.89
N THR A 151 2.06 2.38 0.62
CA THR A 151 2.55 1.35 1.54
C THR A 151 3.92 0.86 1.13
N ALA A 152 4.95 1.29 1.87
CA ALA A 152 6.27 0.69 1.79
C ALA A 152 6.39 -0.52 2.76
N SER A 153 7.44 -0.59 3.54
CA SER A 153 7.68 -1.57 4.62
C SER A 153 8.91 -1.13 5.41
N VAL A 154 9.01 -1.53 6.66
CA VAL A 154 10.29 -1.44 7.40
C VAL A 154 11.42 -2.19 6.70
N ALA A 155 11.10 -3.20 5.89
CA ALA A 155 12.07 -3.90 5.04
C ALA A 155 12.75 -3.00 3.98
N ALA A 156 12.24 -1.81 3.72
CA ALA A 156 12.91 -0.82 2.89
C ALA A 156 14.27 -0.38 3.46
N VAL A 157 14.41 -0.42 4.79
CA VAL A 157 15.61 0.02 5.53
C VAL A 157 16.20 -1.09 6.41
N ASP A 158 15.38 -2.02 6.90
CA ASP A 158 15.78 -3.11 7.80
C ASP A 158 15.60 -4.48 7.09
N GLY A 159 15.95 -4.62 5.82
CA GLY A 159 15.75 -5.84 5.04
C GLY A 159 16.45 -7.05 5.62
N GLN A 160 15.73 -8.18 5.71
CA GLN A 160 16.21 -9.45 6.22
C GLN A 160 16.83 -10.34 5.12
N ILE A 161 17.51 -11.39 5.53
CA ILE A 161 18.02 -12.41 4.61
C ILE A 161 16.87 -12.95 3.74
N GLY A 162 17.06 -12.90 2.42
CA GLY A 162 16.08 -13.35 1.44
C GLY A 162 15.09 -12.29 0.97
N GLN A 163 15.19 -11.06 1.47
CA GLN A 163 14.24 -9.99 1.09
C GLN A 163 14.76 -9.02 0.03
N VAL A 164 15.84 -9.34 -0.71
CA VAL A 164 16.48 -8.40 -1.63
C VAL A 164 15.51 -7.78 -2.65
N ALA A 165 14.64 -8.56 -3.28
CA ALA A 165 13.65 -8.05 -4.24
C ALA A 165 12.56 -7.21 -3.55
N TYR A 166 12.06 -7.70 -2.41
CA TYR A 166 11.05 -7.01 -1.62
C TYR A 166 11.59 -5.68 -1.07
N SER A 167 12.78 -5.69 -0.45
CA SER A 167 13.42 -4.48 0.09
C SER A 167 13.73 -3.47 -1.00
N ALA A 168 14.24 -3.91 -2.17
CA ALA A 168 14.46 -3.04 -3.32
C ALA A 168 13.15 -2.37 -3.78
N SER A 169 12.05 -3.14 -3.88
CA SER A 169 10.76 -2.60 -4.27
C SER A 169 10.22 -1.57 -3.29
N LYS A 170 10.31 -1.86 -1.99
CA LYS A 170 9.80 -0.98 -0.92
C LYS A 170 10.72 0.22 -0.66
N GLY A 171 12.03 0.05 -0.85
CA GLY A 171 13.00 1.15 -0.89
C GLY A 171 12.74 2.12 -2.05
N GLY A 172 12.36 1.60 -3.23
CA GLY A 172 11.93 2.39 -4.36
C GLY A 172 10.68 3.24 -4.06
N VAL A 173 9.67 2.66 -3.37
CA VAL A 173 8.48 3.43 -2.94
C VAL A 173 8.84 4.57 -2.00
N VAL A 174 9.75 4.34 -1.05
CA VAL A 174 10.26 5.40 -0.16
C VAL A 174 11.00 6.47 -0.98
N GLY A 175 11.90 6.04 -1.88
CA GLY A 175 12.71 6.95 -2.69
C GLY A 175 11.90 7.84 -3.64
N MET A 176 10.77 7.38 -4.16
CA MET A 176 9.92 8.17 -5.05
C MET A 176 8.94 9.10 -4.32
N THR A 177 8.75 8.98 -3.00
CA THR A 177 7.74 9.74 -2.24
C THR A 177 7.97 11.24 -2.33
N LEU A 178 9.16 11.71 -1.93
CA LEU A 178 9.46 13.15 -1.92
C LEU A 178 9.56 13.76 -3.33
N PRO A 179 10.21 13.12 -4.32
CA PRO A 179 10.20 13.64 -5.70
C PRO A 179 8.79 13.82 -6.25
N ILE A 180 7.90 12.84 -6.11
CA ILE A 180 6.51 12.94 -6.60
C ILE A 180 5.74 14.04 -5.85
N ALA A 181 5.91 14.16 -4.52
CA ALA A 181 5.28 15.25 -3.76
C ALA A 181 5.73 16.63 -4.26
N ARG A 182 6.99 16.77 -4.69
CA ARG A 182 7.53 18.00 -5.27
C ARG A 182 7.04 18.24 -6.69
N ASP A 183 6.95 17.20 -7.52
CA ASP A 183 6.40 17.30 -8.88
C ASP A 183 4.95 17.78 -8.87
N LEU A 184 4.19 17.40 -7.84
CA LEU A 184 2.75 17.66 -7.73
C LEU A 184 2.40 18.87 -6.82
N MET A 185 3.39 19.55 -6.27
CA MET A 185 3.16 20.63 -5.29
C MET A 185 2.33 21.80 -5.85
N SER A 186 2.55 22.18 -7.12
CA SER A 186 1.80 23.26 -7.80
C SER A 186 0.34 22.87 -8.08
N GLU A 187 0.05 21.56 -8.06
CA GLU A 187 -1.28 21.02 -8.33
C GLU A 187 -2.09 20.77 -7.05
N GLY A 188 -1.51 21.03 -5.88
CA GLY A 188 -2.20 20.81 -4.61
C GLY A 188 -2.46 19.33 -4.30
N ILE A 189 -1.56 18.43 -4.72
CA ILE A 189 -1.66 16.98 -4.48
C ILE A 189 -0.53 16.57 -3.54
N ARG A 190 -0.90 15.99 -2.39
CA ARG A 190 0.05 15.51 -1.39
C ARG A 190 0.35 14.03 -1.54
N VAL A 191 1.59 13.64 -1.26
CA VAL A 191 2.04 12.25 -1.37
C VAL A 191 2.86 11.88 -0.14
N ASN A 192 2.41 10.84 0.58
CA ASN A 192 3.09 10.32 1.77
C ASN A 192 3.20 8.80 1.71
N THR A 193 4.07 8.24 2.53
CA THR A 193 4.32 6.80 2.57
C THR A 193 4.38 6.29 4.01
N ILE A 194 3.72 5.17 4.28
CA ILE A 194 3.82 4.46 5.55
C ILE A 194 4.76 3.27 5.36
N LEU A 195 5.65 3.06 6.34
CA LEU A 195 6.50 1.87 6.45
C LEU A 195 5.95 1.01 7.60
N PRO A 196 4.99 0.12 7.33
CA PRO A 196 4.47 -0.76 8.38
C PRO A 196 5.53 -1.77 8.83
N GLY A 197 5.52 -2.07 10.12
CA GLY A 197 6.19 -3.21 10.71
C GLY A 197 5.42 -4.50 10.48
N ILE A 198 5.27 -5.31 11.53
CA ILE A 198 4.60 -6.60 11.47
C ILE A 198 3.14 -6.45 11.90
N PHE A 199 2.21 -6.55 10.95
CA PHE A 199 0.78 -6.42 11.16
C PHE A 199 0.06 -7.75 11.01
N LYS A 200 -1.03 -7.92 11.76
CA LYS A 200 -1.93 -9.09 11.64
C LYS A 200 -2.71 -9.01 10.32
N THR A 201 -2.14 -9.58 9.27
CA THR A 201 -2.74 -9.62 7.92
C THR A 201 -2.92 -11.07 7.45
N PRO A 202 -3.75 -11.34 6.44
CA PRO A 202 -3.90 -12.68 5.87
C PRO A 202 -2.58 -13.31 5.43
N LEU A 203 -1.63 -12.50 4.98
CA LEU A 203 -0.28 -12.96 4.62
C LEU A 203 0.45 -13.60 5.82
N LEU A 204 0.28 -13.04 7.01
CA LEU A 204 0.86 -13.56 8.25
C LEU A 204 -0.01 -14.66 8.89
N ALA A 205 -1.32 -14.61 8.70
CA ALA A 205 -2.25 -15.61 9.24
C ALA A 205 -2.00 -17.03 8.69
N GLY A 206 -1.33 -17.13 7.53
CA GLY A 206 -0.87 -18.42 6.98
C GLY A 206 0.32 -19.04 7.72
N LEU A 207 0.97 -18.33 8.65
CA LEU A 207 2.08 -18.87 9.44
C LEU A 207 1.55 -19.66 10.65
N PRO A 208 2.29 -20.70 11.13
CA PRO A 208 1.96 -21.38 12.37
C PRO A 208 1.86 -20.39 13.55
N GLU A 209 0.94 -20.65 14.48
CA GLU A 209 0.68 -19.79 15.64
C GLU A 209 1.94 -19.45 16.45
N LYS A 210 2.81 -20.45 16.71
CA LYS A 210 4.12 -20.24 17.34
C LYS A 210 5.01 -19.22 16.60
N ALA A 211 4.96 -19.20 15.28
CA ALA A 211 5.73 -18.24 14.49
C ALA A 211 5.15 -16.83 14.64
N GLN A 212 3.81 -16.71 14.63
CA GLN A 212 3.14 -15.43 14.88
C GLN A 212 3.44 -14.89 16.28
N GLU A 213 3.40 -15.75 17.32
CA GLU A 213 3.77 -15.40 18.68
C GLU A 213 5.24 -14.93 18.80
N SER A 214 6.17 -15.67 18.16
CA SER A 214 7.58 -15.29 18.14
C SER A 214 7.79 -13.93 17.48
N LEU A 215 7.10 -13.64 16.38
CA LEU A 215 7.14 -12.34 15.73
C LEU A 215 6.56 -11.24 16.64
N ALA A 216 5.45 -11.50 17.31
CA ALA A 216 4.85 -10.57 18.26
C ALA A 216 5.80 -10.22 19.42
N GLN A 217 6.52 -11.21 19.96
CA GLN A 217 7.50 -11.00 21.01
C GLN A 217 8.74 -10.21 20.58
N SER A 218 9.06 -10.19 19.28
CA SER A 218 10.16 -9.40 18.74
C SER A 218 9.86 -7.88 18.69
N ILE A 219 8.59 -7.50 18.79
CA ILE A 219 8.17 -6.10 18.79
C ILE A 219 8.45 -5.50 20.19
N PRO A 220 9.21 -4.39 20.29
CA PRO A 220 9.53 -3.77 21.58
C PRO A 220 8.31 -3.39 22.40
N PHE A 221 7.37 -2.61 21.83
CA PHE A 221 6.12 -2.23 22.47
C PHE A 221 5.11 -1.68 21.42
N PRO A 222 3.84 -2.09 21.52
CA PRO A 222 3.28 -3.16 22.36
C PRO A 222 3.74 -4.54 21.92
N LYS A 223 3.80 -5.52 22.84
CA LYS A 223 4.21 -6.92 22.59
C LYS A 223 3.15 -7.71 21.83
N ARG A 224 2.78 -7.24 20.65
CA ARG A 224 1.81 -7.86 19.75
C ARG A 224 2.01 -7.41 18.31
N LEU A 225 1.43 -8.10 17.38
CA LEU A 225 1.31 -7.64 16.00
C LEU A 225 0.46 -6.36 15.93
N GLY A 226 0.78 -5.47 15.01
CA GLY A 226 -0.06 -4.31 14.71
C GLY A 226 -1.44 -4.74 14.19
N HIS A 227 -2.48 -4.03 14.59
CA HIS A 227 -3.80 -4.23 14.02
C HIS A 227 -3.95 -3.41 12.72
N PRO A 228 -4.57 -3.96 11.65
CA PRO A 228 -4.78 -3.22 10.40
C PRO A 228 -5.48 -1.86 10.59
N GLU A 229 -6.32 -1.75 11.60
CA GLU A 229 -7.02 -0.51 11.95
C GLU A 229 -6.05 0.59 12.42
N GLU A 230 -4.93 0.24 13.07
CA GLU A 230 -3.89 1.20 13.48
C GLU A 230 -3.15 1.78 12.25
N TYR A 231 -2.98 0.95 11.21
CA TYR A 231 -2.49 1.42 9.92
C TYR A 231 -3.49 2.39 9.27
N ALA A 232 -4.77 2.02 9.24
CA ALA A 232 -5.83 2.84 8.67
C ALA A 232 -5.97 4.20 9.40
N GLN A 233 -5.77 4.26 10.71
CA GLN A 233 -5.73 5.52 11.47
C GLN A 233 -4.64 6.47 10.96
N LEU A 234 -3.43 5.94 10.68
CA LEU A 234 -2.36 6.76 10.13
C LEU A 234 -2.65 7.20 8.69
N VAL A 235 -3.28 6.33 7.86
CA VAL A 235 -3.77 6.71 6.53
C VAL A 235 -4.73 7.91 6.64
N MET A 236 -5.73 7.83 7.52
CA MET A 236 -6.68 8.91 7.75
C MET A 236 -5.98 10.20 8.20
N THR A 237 -5.03 10.08 9.12
CA THR A 237 -4.24 11.23 9.58
C THR A 237 -3.46 11.89 8.45
N MET A 238 -2.83 11.12 7.56
CA MET A 238 -2.09 11.65 6.40
C MET A 238 -3.01 12.32 5.37
N ILE A 239 -4.26 11.85 5.26
CA ILE A 239 -5.25 12.44 4.36
C ILE A 239 -5.81 13.75 4.96
N GLU A 240 -6.18 13.74 6.23
CA GLU A 240 -6.88 14.86 6.87
C GLU A 240 -5.96 16.00 7.31
N ASN A 241 -4.70 15.70 7.64
CA ASN A 241 -3.71 16.71 7.99
C ASN A 241 -3.04 17.29 6.75
N GLY A 242 -3.48 18.46 6.31
CA GLY A 242 -2.98 19.15 5.11
C GLY A 242 -1.49 19.49 5.13
N TYR A 243 -0.85 19.56 6.31
CA TYR A 243 0.59 19.85 6.43
C TYR A 243 1.48 18.60 6.28
N PHE A 244 0.87 17.40 6.15
CA PHE A 244 1.56 16.14 5.95
C PHE A 244 1.80 15.91 4.46
N ASN A 245 3.02 16.19 3.97
CA ASN A 245 3.37 16.04 2.56
C ASN A 245 4.84 15.69 2.35
N GLY A 246 5.12 14.74 1.48
CA GLY A 246 6.46 14.31 1.10
C GLY A 246 7.19 13.46 2.14
N GLU A 247 6.48 12.96 3.16
CA GLU A 247 7.09 12.25 4.28
C GLU A 247 6.85 10.73 4.20
N HIS A 248 7.75 10.00 4.86
CA HIS A 248 7.61 8.58 5.08
C HIS A 248 7.72 8.26 6.57
N VAL A 249 6.74 7.51 7.11
CA VAL A 249 6.62 7.24 8.54
C VAL A 249 6.65 5.75 8.83
N ARG A 250 7.50 5.35 9.76
CA ARG A 250 7.50 3.98 10.32
C ARG A 250 6.33 3.84 11.31
N LEU A 251 5.54 2.77 11.13
CA LEU A 251 4.49 2.36 12.05
C LEU A 251 4.76 0.91 12.44
N ASP A 252 5.58 0.68 13.48
CA ASP A 252 6.23 -0.61 13.67
C ASP A 252 6.45 -1.04 15.13
N GLY A 253 5.91 -0.32 16.11
CA GLY A 253 6.13 -0.64 17.53
C GLY A 253 7.61 -0.60 17.96
N ALA A 254 8.41 0.23 17.29
CA ALA A 254 9.86 0.40 17.47
C ALA A 254 10.71 -0.83 17.07
N ILE A 255 10.17 -1.78 16.30
CA ILE A 255 10.96 -2.92 15.83
C ILE A 255 12.07 -2.46 14.88
N ARG A 256 13.22 -3.11 15.00
CA ARG A 256 14.28 -3.12 13.97
C ARG A 256 14.49 -4.57 13.62
N MET A 257 14.24 -4.89 12.34
CA MET A 257 14.26 -6.28 11.91
C MET A 257 15.67 -6.86 12.05
N PRO A 258 15.85 -7.98 12.77
CA PRO A 258 17.14 -8.68 12.82
C PRO A 258 17.45 -9.28 11.45
N PRO A 259 18.71 -9.67 11.16
CA PRO A 259 19.07 -10.30 9.90
C PRO A 259 18.27 -11.57 9.57
N ARG A 260 17.72 -12.22 10.59
CA ARG A 260 16.90 -13.45 10.55
C ARG A 260 15.76 -13.39 11.54
#